data_1c0ad2e745aacfac2d5509752d99a7a5
#
_entry.id   1c0ad2e745aacfac2d5509752d99a7a5
#
_cell.length_a   1.000
_cell.length_b   1.000
_cell.length_c   1.000
_cell.angle_alpha   90.00
_cell.angle_beta   90.00
_cell.angle_gamma   90.00
#
_symmetry.space_group_name_H-M   'P 1'
#
loop_
_entity.id
_entity.type
_entity.pdbx_description
1 polymer ?
#
loop_
_entity_poly.entity_id
_entity_poly.type
_entity_poly.pdbx_seq_one_letter_code
_entity_poly.pdbx_strand_id
1 'polypeptide(L)'
;MTAQNIDGTLISQTVRSEVAARVKARVDNGLRAPGLAVVLVGDDPASQVYVGSKRRACEEVGFISKSFDLPHTTTEKELLSLITELNNDDEIDGILVQLPLPAGIDATHILEHIDTEKDVDGFHPYNVGRLAQRIPKLRSCTPKGIITLLERYNIELRSKHAVIVGASNIVGRPMSLELLLAGCTTTTCHRFTKNLESHVRQADIVVVAVGKPNFIPGQWIKDGAVVIDVGINRLESGKLIGDVDYENAKERASFITPVPGGVGPMTVASLIENTMLACEQFHTKK
;
A
#
# COMPACT_ATOMS: atom_id res chain seq x y z
N MET A 1 23.43 1.41 -19.33
CA MET A 1 22.04 1.52 -19.87
C MET A 1 21.23 2.17 -18.79
N THR A 2 20.49 3.21 -19.09
CA THR A 2 19.63 3.89 -18.09
C THR A 2 18.42 3.00 -17.80
N ALA A 3 18.03 2.89 -16.52
CA ALA A 3 16.89 2.06 -16.09
C ALA A 3 15.58 2.46 -16.78
N GLN A 4 14.73 1.47 -17.05
CA GLN A 4 13.35 1.73 -17.44
C GLN A 4 12.54 2.19 -16.21
N ASN A 5 11.81 3.29 -16.33
CA ASN A 5 10.91 3.76 -15.29
C ASN A 5 9.70 2.84 -15.17
N ILE A 6 9.36 2.48 -13.93
CA ILE A 6 8.09 1.82 -13.59
C ILE A 6 7.05 2.91 -13.30
N ASP A 7 6.21 3.20 -14.29
CA ASP A 7 5.17 4.23 -14.17
C ASP A 7 3.96 3.72 -13.40
N GLY A 8 3.98 3.98 -12.09
CA GLY A 8 2.87 3.59 -11.20
C GLY A 8 1.61 4.42 -11.41
N THR A 9 1.72 5.64 -11.95
CA THR A 9 0.55 6.45 -12.26
C THR A 9 -0.26 5.82 -13.39
N LEU A 10 0.39 5.40 -14.48
CA LEU A 10 -0.26 4.72 -15.60
C LEU A 10 -0.90 3.40 -15.16
N ILE A 11 -0.17 2.55 -14.43
CA ILE A 11 -0.70 1.27 -13.97
C ILE A 11 -1.87 1.46 -12.99
N SER A 12 -1.75 2.43 -12.07
CA SER A 12 -2.83 2.78 -11.14
C SER A 12 -4.12 3.21 -11.86
N GLN A 13 -4.02 4.01 -12.93
CA GLN A 13 -5.16 4.38 -13.76
C GLN A 13 -5.80 3.18 -14.43
N THR A 14 -4.96 2.28 -14.99
CA THR A 14 -5.44 1.03 -15.61
C THR A 14 -6.23 0.18 -14.61
N VAL A 15 -5.67 -0.05 -13.41
CA VAL A 15 -6.32 -0.83 -12.35
C VAL A 15 -7.65 -0.19 -11.93
N ARG A 16 -7.69 1.14 -11.74
CA ARG A 16 -8.95 1.83 -11.40
C ARG A 16 -9.99 1.72 -12.53
N SER A 17 -9.58 1.81 -13.79
CA SER A 17 -10.48 1.62 -14.92
C SER A 17 -11.05 0.19 -14.98
N GLU A 18 -10.22 -0.83 -14.70
CA GLU A 18 -10.65 -2.22 -14.60
C GLU A 18 -11.69 -2.39 -13.47
N VAL A 19 -11.45 -1.77 -12.30
CA VAL A 19 -12.43 -1.80 -11.19
C VAL A 19 -13.71 -1.04 -11.55
N ALA A 20 -13.62 0.14 -12.17
CA ALA A 20 -14.79 0.92 -12.59
C ALA A 20 -15.70 0.10 -13.54
N ALA A 21 -15.11 -0.65 -14.46
CA ALA A 21 -15.86 -1.55 -15.34
C ALA A 21 -16.60 -2.66 -14.56
N ARG A 22 -15.96 -3.23 -13.52
CA ARG A 22 -16.60 -4.23 -12.63
C ARG A 22 -17.73 -3.63 -11.82
N VAL A 23 -17.55 -2.40 -11.29
CA VAL A 23 -18.61 -1.67 -10.56
C VAL A 23 -19.80 -1.43 -11.47
N LYS A 24 -19.55 -0.92 -12.68
CA LYS A 24 -20.61 -0.70 -13.67
C LYS A 24 -21.39 -1.99 -13.97
N ALA A 25 -20.68 -3.07 -14.26
CA ALA A 25 -21.32 -4.36 -14.55
C ALA A 25 -22.16 -4.87 -13.35
N ARG A 26 -21.68 -4.65 -12.11
CA ARG A 26 -22.41 -5.00 -10.89
C ARG A 26 -23.72 -4.18 -10.75
N VAL A 27 -23.65 -2.87 -10.96
CA VAL A 27 -24.80 -1.98 -10.86
C VAL A 27 -25.81 -2.23 -11.99
N ASP A 28 -25.33 -2.45 -13.22
CA ASP A 28 -26.19 -2.82 -14.37
C ASP A 28 -26.95 -4.15 -14.13
N ASN A 29 -26.43 -5.02 -13.28
CA ASN A 29 -27.09 -6.26 -12.83
C ASN A 29 -27.99 -6.07 -11.58
N GLY A 30 -28.26 -4.83 -11.17
CA GLY A 30 -29.16 -4.52 -10.05
C GLY A 30 -28.56 -4.71 -8.66
N LEU A 31 -27.25 -4.90 -8.55
CA LEU A 31 -26.54 -5.00 -7.28
C LEU A 31 -26.05 -3.62 -6.85
N ARG A 32 -25.92 -3.38 -5.53
CA ARG A 32 -25.39 -2.11 -5.04
C ARG A 32 -23.92 -1.92 -5.41
N ALA A 33 -23.50 -0.65 -5.53
CA ALA A 33 -22.08 -0.31 -5.64
C ALA A 33 -21.32 -0.66 -4.33
N PRO A 34 -20.01 -0.94 -4.41
CA PRO A 34 -19.19 -1.13 -3.21
C PRO A 34 -19.15 0.11 -2.32
N GLY A 35 -19.14 -0.09 -1.01
CA GLY A 35 -19.07 0.97 0.00
C GLY A 35 -17.73 1.01 0.72
N LEU A 36 -17.09 2.20 0.80
CA LEU A 36 -15.86 2.43 1.55
C LEU A 36 -16.07 3.52 2.60
N ALA A 37 -15.83 3.18 3.87
CA ALA A 37 -15.73 4.16 4.95
C ALA A 37 -14.27 4.62 5.09
N VAL A 38 -14.06 5.95 5.05
CA VAL A 38 -12.75 6.58 5.22
C VAL A 38 -12.78 7.43 6.48
N VAL A 39 -12.02 7.03 7.48
CA VAL A 39 -11.93 7.69 8.79
C VAL A 39 -10.60 8.44 8.89
N LEU A 40 -10.67 9.73 9.17
CA LEU A 40 -9.53 10.61 9.47
C LEU A 40 -9.71 11.19 10.87
N VAL A 41 -8.68 11.10 11.70
CA VAL A 41 -8.69 11.71 13.04
C VAL A 41 -7.61 12.78 13.11
N GLY A 42 -8.02 14.01 13.40
CA GLY A 42 -7.15 15.18 13.45
C GLY A 42 -6.97 15.86 12.08
N ASP A 43 -6.02 16.76 12.02
CA ASP A 43 -5.82 17.73 10.94
C ASP A 43 -4.43 17.67 10.28
N ASP A 44 -3.72 16.53 10.41
CA ASP A 44 -2.41 16.36 9.78
C ASP A 44 -2.49 16.60 8.25
N PRO A 45 -1.74 17.59 7.71
CA PRO A 45 -1.87 17.97 6.30
C PRO A 45 -1.51 16.85 5.33
N ALA A 46 -0.55 15.99 5.69
CA ALA A 46 -0.17 14.86 4.83
C ALA A 46 -1.30 13.83 4.75
N SER A 47 -1.93 13.50 5.89
CA SER A 47 -3.09 12.62 5.97
C SER A 47 -4.27 13.15 5.18
N GLN A 48 -4.55 14.47 5.23
CA GLN A 48 -5.61 15.10 4.44
C GLN A 48 -5.41 14.94 2.92
N VAL A 49 -4.16 15.11 2.43
CA VAL A 49 -3.82 14.91 1.02
C VAL A 49 -4.07 13.45 0.59
N TYR A 50 -3.65 12.48 1.41
CA TYR A 50 -3.85 11.05 1.12
C TYR A 50 -5.34 10.67 1.13
N VAL A 51 -6.08 11.10 2.15
CA VAL A 51 -7.54 10.88 2.23
C VAL A 51 -8.26 11.51 1.04
N GLY A 52 -7.90 12.73 0.65
CA GLY A 52 -8.44 13.39 -0.53
C GLY A 52 -8.21 12.60 -1.83
N SER A 53 -7.05 11.94 -1.96
CA SER A 53 -6.76 11.10 -3.12
C SER A 53 -7.59 9.81 -3.13
N LYS A 54 -7.80 9.20 -1.97
CA LYS A 54 -8.63 8.00 -1.78
C LYS A 54 -10.10 8.27 -2.10
N ARG A 55 -10.65 9.40 -1.61
CA ARG A 55 -12.03 9.85 -1.89
C ARG A 55 -12.25 10.07 -3.39
N ARG A 56 -11.36 10.81 -4.06
CA ARG A 56 -11.44 11.01 -5.52
C ARG A 56 -11.39 9.68 -6.28
N ALA A 57 -10.54 8.74 -5.87
CA ALA A 57 -10.48 7.43 -6.49
C ALA A 57 -11.78 6.63 -6.32
N CYS A 58 -12.47 6.72 -5.17
CA CYS A 58 -13.80 6.14 -4.96
C CYS A 58 -14.82 6.72 -5.91
N GLU A 59 -14.87 8.05 -6.04
CA GLU A 59 -15.78 8.75 -6.96
C GLU A 59 -15.53 8.34 -8.41
N GLU A 60 -14.25 8.27 -8.83
CA GLU A 60 -13.82 7.89 -10.18
C GLU A 60 -14.32 6.49 -10.56
N VAL A 61 -14.28 5.53 -9.63
CA VAL A 61 -14.69 4.15 -9.91
C VAL A 61 -16.16 3.86 -9.62
N GLY A 62 -16.91 4.83 -9.09
CA GLY A 62 -18.33 4.69 -8.78
C GLY A 62 -18.64 4.00 -7.45
N PHE A 63 -17.73 4.05 -6.47
CA PHE A 63 -17.99 3.57 -5.12
C PHE A 63 -18.84 4.54 -4.31
N ILE A 64 -19.59 4.02 -3.34
CA ILE A 64 -20.18 4.80 -2.27
C ILE A 64 -19.09 5.07 -1.23
N SER A 65 -18.70 6.35 -1.06
CA SER A 65 -17.70 6.75 -0.06
C SER A 65 -18.35 7.45 1.10
N LYS A 66 -18.28 6.88 2.31
CA LYS A 66 -18.69 7.53 3.57
C LYS A 66 -17.43 8.05 4.27
N SER A 67 -17.40 9.37 4.52
CA SER A 67 -16.23 10.04 5.12
C SER A 67 -16.54 10.50 6.54
N PHE A 68 -15.59 10.22 7.46
CA PHE A 68 -15.65 10.56 8.87
C PHE A 68 -14.41 11.37 9.24
N ASP A 69 -14.54 12.70 9.23
CA ASP A 69 -13.47 13.61 9.65
C ASP A 69 -13.68 13.97 11.11
N LEU A 70 -12.92 13.30 11.98
CA LEU A 70 -13.03 13.41 13.43
C LEU A 70 -12.01 14.41 13.97
N PRO A 71 -12.35 15.19 15.01
CA PRO A 71 -11.44 16.15 15.61
C PRO A 71 -10.26 15.46 16.29
N HIS A 72 -9.15 16.18 16.46
CA HIS A 72 -7.95 15.68 17.17
C HIS A 72 -8.24 15.26 18.63
N THR A 73 -9.31 15.78 19.22
CA THR A 73 -9.76 15.46 20.58
C THR A 73 -10.53 14.14 20.69
N THR A 74 -10.77 13.46 19.57
CA THR A 74 -11.48 12.17 19.56
C THR A 74 -10.73 11.16 20.41
N THR A 75 -11.47 10.51 21.31
CA THR A 75 -10.94 9.46 22.17
C THR A 75 -10.90 8.11 21.46
N GLU A 76 -10.03 7.22 21.92
CA GLU A 76 -9.98 5.83 21.42
C GLU A 76 -11.33 5.13 21.53
N LYS A 77 -12.07 5.36 22.64
CA LYS A 77 -13.40 4.79 22.85
C LYS A 77 -14.42 5.24 21.81
N GLU A 78 -14.42 6.52 21.45
CA GLU A 78 -15.31 7.05 20.41
C GLU A 78 -14.98 6.48 19.04
N LEU A 79 -13.69 6.35 18.73
CA LEU A 79 -13.24 5.75 17.47
C LEU A 79 -13.61 4.26 17.39
N LEU A 80 -13.44 3.48 18.46
CA LEU A 80 -13.87 2.09 18.55
C LEU A 80 -15.38 1.94 18.37
N SER A 81 -16.18 2.86 18.95
CA SER A 81 -17.64 2.87 18.77
C SER A 81 -18.01 3.07 17.30
N LEU A 82 -17.39 4.03 16.62
CA LEU A 82 -17.60 4.27 15.19
C LEU A 82 -17.22 3.04 14.36
N ILE A 83 -16.07 2.41 14.63
CA ILE A 83 -15.65 1.21 13.89
C ILE A 83 -16.65 0.07 14.12
N THR A 84 -17.18 -0.08 15.33
CA THR A 84 -18.22 -1.08 15.63
C THR A 84 -19.48 -0.84 14.81
N GLU A 85 -19.91 0.41 14.66
CA GLU A 85 -21.04 0.79 13.80
C GLU A 85 -20.76 0.44 12.32
N LEU A 86 -19.56 0.79 11.83
CA LEU A 86 -19.15 0.51 10.46
C LEU A 86 -18.98 -1.00 10.18
N ASN A 87 -18.51 -1.78 11.15
CA ASN A 87 -18.44 -3.23 11.05
C ASN A 87 -19.83 -3.85 10.84
N ASN A 88 -20.89 -3.25 11.46
CA ASN A 88 -22.26 -3.73 11.35
C ASN A 88 -23.07 -3.06 10.22
N ASP A 89 -22.49 -2.12 9.48
CA ASP A 89 -23.15 -1.46 8.35
C ASP A 89 -23.01 -2.31 7.08
N ASP A 90 -24.14 -2.86 6.62
CA ASP A 90 -24.21 -3.71 5.41
C ASP A 90 -23.93 -2.95 4.10
N GLU A 91 -23.94 -1.61 4.12
CA GLU A 91 -23.58 -0.79 2.97
C GLU A 91 -22.06 -0.55 2.86
N ILE A 92 -21.28 -0.93 3.90
CA ILE A 92 -19.83 -0.74 3.96
C ILE A 92 -19.13 -2.08 3.74
N ASP A 93 -18.34 -2.15 2.67
CA ASP A 93 -17.50 -3.31 2.32
C ASP A 93 -16.06 -3.16 2.79
N GLY A 94 -15.63 -1.94 3.02
CA GLY A 94 -14.29 -1.65 3.49
C GLY A 94 -14.24 -0.50 4.50
N ILE A 95 -13.35 -0.62 5.46
CA ILE A 95 -13.07 0.42 6.46
C ILE A 95 -11.59 0.77 6.36
N LEU A 96 -11.32 2.07 6.20
CA LEU A 96 -9.99 2.64 6.20
C LEU A 96 -9.87 3.63 7.36
N VAL A 97 -8.93 3.39 8.25
CA VAL A 97 -8.52 4.37 9.28
C VAL A 97 -7.17 4.95 8.90
N GLN A 98 -7.15 6.24 8.57
CA GLN A 98 -5.92 6.89 8.11
C GLN A 98 -4.90 7.03 9.23
N LEU A 99 -3.70 6.48 9.02
CA LEU A 99 -2.56 6.63 9.92
C LEU A 99 -1.69 7.84 9.51
N PRO A 100 -0.95 8.46 10.47
CA PRO A 100 -0.94 8.17 11.91
C PRO A 100 -2.17 8.66 12.66
N LEU A 101 -2.47 8.05 13.80
CA LEU A 101 -3.49 8.53 14.73
C LEU A 101 -2.88 9.51 15.74
N PRO A 102 -3.70 10.40 16.34
CA PRO A 102 -3.26 11.28 17.42
C PRO A 102 -2.64 10.51 18.61
N ALA A 103 -1.75 11.20 19.35
CA ALA A 103 -1.18 10.66 20.57
C ALA A 103 -2.29 10.28 21.57
N GLY A 104 -2.18 9.10 22.18
CA GLY A 104 -3.17 8.58 23.15
C GLY A 104 -4.16 7.59 22.57
N ILE A 105 -4.15 7.36 21.23
CA ILE A 105 -4.92 6.30 20.57
C ILE A 105 -3.94 5.19 20.14
N ASP A 106 -4.19 3.96 20.59
CA ASP A 106 -3.39 2.81 20.14
C ASP A 106 -3.85 2.36 18.75
N ALA A 107 -3.03 2.68 17.74
CA ALA A 107 -3.31 2.31 16.36
C ALA A 107 -3.45 0.78 16.16
N THR A 108 -2.72 -0.04 16.93
CA THR A 108 -2.82 -1.50 16.84
C THR A 108 -4.20 -1.96 17.30
N HIS A 109 -4.66 -1.47 18.45
CA HIS A 109 -5.97 -1.80 18.97
C HIS A 109 -7.10 -1.38 18.02
N ILE A 110 -6.98 -0.19 17.42
CA ILE A 110 -7.94 0.30 16.42
C ILE A 110 -7.98 -0.62 15.19
N LEU A 111 -6.82 -0.97 14.62
CA LEU A 111 -6.75 -1.81 13.43
C LEU A 111 -7.25 -3.23 13.68
N GLU A 112 -6.99 -3.80 14.87
CA GLU A 112 -7.50 -5.11 15.25
C GLU A 112 -9.02 -5.13 15.52
N HIS A 113 -9.63 -3.98 15.71
CA HIS A 113 -11.09 -3.87 15.92
C HIS A 113 -11.89 -3.82 14.60
N ILE A 114 -11.22 -3.56 13.48
CA ILE A 114 -11.86 -3.62 12.14
C ILE A 114 -12.16 -5.09 11.81
N ASP A 115 -13.37 -5.38 11.29
CA ASP A 115 -13.68 -6.71 10.80
C ASP A 115 -12.66 -7.14 9.73
N THR A 116 -12.17 -8.36 9.84
CA THR A 116 -11.13 -8.91 8.95
C THR A 116 -11.52 -8.94 7.48
N GLU A 117 -12.84 -8.97 7.19
CA GLU A 117 -13.38 -8.94 5.84
C GLU A 117 -13.63 -7.50 5.34
N LYS A 118 -13.57 -6.50 6.22
CA LYS A 118 -13.61 -5.06 5.92
C LYS A 118 -12.26 -4.35 6.06
N ASP A 119 -11.20 -5.04 6.47
CA ASP A 119 -9.83 -4.52 6.57
C ASP A 119 -9.20 -4.37 5.18
N VAL A 120 -9.65 -3.38 4.42
CA VAL A 120 -9.22 -3.18 3.02
C VAL A 120 -7.83 -2.57 2.88
N ASP A 121 -7.24 -2.02 3.94
CA ASP A 121 -5.81 -1.68 3.99
C ASP A 121 -4.92 -2.91 4.17
N GLY A 122 -5.48 -4.03 4.67
CA GLY A 122 -4.78 -5.31 4.85
C GLY A 122 -3.78 -5.30 6.01
N PHE A 123 -4.06 -4.56 7.08
CA PHE A 123 -3.16 -4.41 8.24
C PHE A 123 -3.54 -5.29 9.42
N HIS A 124 -4.75 -5.84 9.42
CA HIS A 124 -5.22 -6.70 10.49
C HIS A 124 -4.33 -7.96 10.62
N PRO A 125 -3.90 -8.34 11.85
CA PRO A 125 -3.02 -9.50 12.06
C PRO A 125 -3.54 -10.80 11.44
N TYR A 126 -4.85 -10.99 11.38
CA TYR A 126 -5.47 -12.12 10.70
C TYR A 126 -5.12 -12.15 9.21
N ASN A 127 -5.24 -11.03 8.49
CA ASN A 127 -4.96 -10.95 7.07
C ASN A 127 -3.46 -11.11 6.78
N VAL A 128 -2.60 -10.50 7.60
CA VAL A 128 -1.14 -10.70 7.53
C VAL A 128 -0.75 -12.16 7.82
N GLY A 129 -1.38 -12.78 8.82
CA GLY A 129 -1.18 -14.20 9.14
C GLY A 129 -1.59 -15.13 8.00
N ARG A 130 -2.69 -14.83 7.32
CA ARG A 130 -3.13 -15.58 6.13
C ARG A 130 -2.14 -15.44 4.96
N LEU A 131 -1.59 -14.25 4.74
CA LEU A 131 -0.54 -14.06 3.74
C LEU A 131 0.70 -14.91 4.07
N ALA A 132 1.12 -14.92 5.33
CA ALA A 132 2.23 -15.76 5.79
C ALA A 132 1.98 -17.26 5.58
N GLN A 133 0.73 -17.73 5.67
CA GLN A 133 0.31 -19.10 5.44
C GLN A 133 0.00 -19.43 3.98
N ARG A 134 0.23 -18.50 3.04
CA ARG A 134 -0.01 -18.68 1.59
C ARG A 134 -1.49 -18.83 1.22
N ILE A 135 -2.39 -18.32 2.03
CA ILE A 135 -3.84 -18.31 1.82
C ILE A 135 -4.41 -16.88 1.98
N PRO A 136 -3.84 -15.87 1.31
CA PRO A 136 -4.25 -14.48 1.49
C PRO A 136 -5.73 -14.26 1.15
N LYS A 137 -6.36 -13.36 1.90
CA LYS A 137 -7.66 -12.74 1.58
C LYS A 137 -7.41 -11.29 1.15
N LEU A 138 -7.59 -10.34 2.07
CA LEU A 138 -7.19 -8.96 1.84
C LEU A 138 -5.69 -8.81 2.11
N ARG A 139 -5.00 -8.04 1.27
CA ARG A 139 -3.53 -7.91 1.28
C ARG A 139 -3.16 -6.45 1.53
N SER A 140 -2.08 -6.20 2.25
CA SER A 140 -1.59 -4.83 2.48
C SER A 140 -1.47 -4.06 1.17
N CYS A 141 -2.09 -2.88 1.10
CA CYS A 141 -2.26 -2.12 -0.15
C CYS A 141 -0.94 -1.80 -0.85
N THR A 142 0.06 -1.27 -0.14
CA THR A 142 1.35 -0.90 -0.74
C THR A 142 2.13 -2.11 -1.23
N PRO A 143 2.33 -3.19 -0.46
CA PRO A 143 2.96 -4.42 -0.95
C PRO A 143 2.23 -5.06 -2.12
N LYS A 144 0.90 -5.16 -2.07
CA LYS A 144 0.08 -5.65 -3.19
C LYS A 144 0.29 -4.80 -4.45
N GLY A 145 0.27 -3.48 -4.30
CA GLY A 145 0.50 -2.56 -5.42
C GLY A 145 1.89 -2.72 -6.05
N ILE A 146 2.92 -3.00 -5.24
CA ILE A 146 4.27 -3.31 -5.73
C ILE A 146 4.28 -4.61 -6.54
N ILE A 147 3.64 -5.67 -6.04
CA ILE A 147 3.52 -6.92 -6.81
C ILE A 147 2.81 -6.68 -8.13
N THR A 148 1.71 -5.93 -8.13
CA THR A 148 1.00 -5.55 -9.37
C THR A 148 1.91 -4.79 -10.36
N LEU A 149 2.74 -3.85 -9.89
CA LEU A 149 3.72 -3.16 -10.74
C LEU A 149 4.70 -4.14 -11.37
N LEU A 150 5.30 -5.03 -10.56
CA LEU A 150 6.27 -6.01 -11.02
C LEU A 150 5.67 -6.95 -12.07
N GLU A 151 4.45 -7.42 -11.86
CA GLU A 151 3.71 -8.28 -12.79
C GLU A 151 3.38 -7.55 -14.10
N ARG A 152 2.87 -6.30 -14.05
CA ARG A 152 2.50 -5.51 -15.24
C ARG A 152 3.71 -5.12 -16.11
N TYR A 153 4.90 -5.04 -15.51
CA TYR A 153 6.15 -4.85 -16.22
C TYR A 153 6.84 -6.17 -16.61
N ASN A 154 6.19 -7.32 -16.40
CA ASN A 154 6.72 -8.66 -16.68
C ASN A 154 8.09 -8.92 -16.03
N ILE A 155 8.30 -8.38 -14.82
CA ILE A 155 9.52 -8.59 -14.06
C ILE A 155 9.46 -9.98 -13.41
N GLU A 156 10.42 -10.82 -13.76
CA GLU A 156 10.49 -12.17 -13.20
C GLU A 156 10.86 -12.13 -11.73
N LEU A 157 10.02 -12.75 -10.89
CA LEU A 157 10.19 -12.81 -9.44
C LEU A 157 10.77 -14.15 -8.96
N ARG A 158 10.41 -15.22 -9.64
CA ARG A 158 10.80 -16.57 -9.22
C ARG A 158 12.32 -16.73 -9.22
N SER A 159 12.84 -17.29 -8.12
CA SER A 159 14.28 -17.54 -7.89
C SER A 159 15.13 -16.26 -7.76
N LYS A 160 14.55 -15.06 -7.69
CA LYS A 160 15.28 -13.82 -7.44
C LYS A 160 15.55 -13.62 -5.96
N HIS A 161 16.66 -12.95 -5.65
CA HIS A 161 16.95 -12.48 -4.29
C HIS A 161 16.40 -11.06 -4.11
N ALA A 162 15.42 -10.93 -3.23
CA ALA A 162 14.80 -9.66 -2.91
C ALA A 162 15.26 -9.16 -1.52
N VAL A 163 15.75 -7.94 -1.47
CA VAL A 163 16.15 -7.27 -0.23
C VAL A 163 15.16 -6.14 0.06
N ILE A 164 14.51 -6.24 1.21
CA ILE A 164 13.57 -5.25 1.71
C ILE A 164 14.25 -4.42 2.80
N VAL A 165 14.46 -3.15 2.54
CA VAL A 165 15.04 -2.19 3.49
C VAL A 165 13.94 -1.43 4.19
N GLY A 166 13.66 -1.83 5.43
CA GLY A 166 12.53 -1.39 6.24
C GLY A 166 11.71 -2.58 6.73
N ALA A 167 11.26 -2.55 7.99
CA ALA A 167 10.56 -3.67 8.63
C ALA A 167 9.29 -3.22 9.38
N SER A 168 8.59 -2.20 8.82
CA SER A 168 7.31 -1.76 9.37
C SER A 168 6.24 -2.84 9.21
N ASN A 169 5.23 -2.81 10.08
CA ASN A 169 4.11 -3.76 10.01
C ASN A 169 3.22 -3.52 8.79
N ILE A 170 3.20 -2.28 8.27
CA ILE A 170 2.31 -1.89 7.17
C ILE A 170 2.94 -2.04 5.78
N VAL A 171 4.28 -2.07 5.67
CA VAL A 171 4.98 -2.21 4.37
C VAL A 171 6.04 -3.30 4.41
N GLY A 172 7.11 -3.14 5.19
CA GLY A 172 8.30 -3.98 5.05
C GLY A 172 8.07 -5.46 5.35
N ARG A 173 7.36 -5.78 6.44
CA ARG A 173 7.01 -7.16 6.80
C ARG A 173 6.07 -7.80 5.78
N PRO A 174 4.92 -7.20 5.43
CA PRO A 174 4.04 -7.78 4.41
C PRO A 174 4.70 -7.82 3.03
N MET A 175 5.57 -6.87 2.65
CA MET A 175 6.32 -6.93 1.39
C MET A 175 7.23 -8.15 1.30
N SER A 176 7.91 -8.49 2.42
CA SER A 176 8.72 -9.71 2.48
C SER A 176 7.89 -10.97 2.25
N LEU A 177 6.69 -11.03 2.83
CA LEU A 177 5.75 -12.15 2.66
C LEU A 177 5.22 -12.22 1.22
N GLU A 178 4.90 -11.09 0.62
CA GLU A 178 4.45 -11.01 -0.78
C GLU A 178 5.50 -11.52 -1.77
N LEU A 179 6.74 -11.07 -1.63
CA LEU A 179 7.85 -11.51 -2.49
C LEU A 179 8.21 -12.98 -2.24
N LEU A 180 8.13 -13.45 -0.98
CA LEU A 180 8.29 -14.86 -0.66
C LEU A 180 7.20 -15.72 -1.31
N LEU A 181 5.94 -15.27 -1.27
CA LEU A 181 4.81 -15.93 -1.93
C LEU A 181 5.00 -15.98 -3.45
N ALA A 182 5.56 -14.92 -4.04
CA ALA A 182 5.88 -14.83 -5.47
C ALA A 182 7.10 -15.67 -5.89
N GLY A 183 7.78 -16.34 -4.95
CA GLY A 183 8.90 -17.26 -5.23
C GLY A 183 10.28 -16.62 -5.13
N CYS A 184 10.41 -15.44 -4.52
CA CYS A 184 11.70 -14.84 -4.22
C CYS A 184 12.34 -15.49 -2.96
N THR A 185 13.67 -15.46 -2.88
CA THR A 185 14.38 -15.53 -1.59
C THR A 185 14.41 -14.14 -0.99
N THR A 186 13.92 -13.94 0.23
CA THR A 186 13.79 -12.62 0.83
C THR A 186 14.75 -12.38 1.98
N THR A 187 15.33 -11.19 2.03
CA THR A 187 16.11 -10.67 3.17
C THR A 187 15.47 -9.36 3.64
N THR A 188 15.02 -9.30 4.89
CA THR A 188 14.48 -8.08 5.48
C THR A 188 15.52 -7.39 6.36
N CYS A 189 15.87 -6.16 5.99
CA CYS A 189 16.80 -5.31 6.72
C CYS A 189 16.04 -4.30 7.58
N HIS A 190 16.56 -4.00 8.77
CA HIS A 190 15.97 -3.09 9.74
C HIS A 190 17.06 -2.24 10.43
N ARG A 191 16.69 -1.36 11.34
CA ARG A 191 17.63 -0.43 12.02
C ARG A 191 18.81 -1.07 12.75
N PHE A 192 18.76 -2.37 13.03
CA PHE A 192 19.84 -3.13 13.68
C PHE A 192 20.65 -3.98 12.71
N THR A 193 20.33 -3.95 11.41
CA THR A 193 21.07 -4.71 10.39
C THR A 193 22.47 -4.14 10.24
N LYS A 194 23.46 -5.00 10.40
CA LYS A 194 24.87 -4.67 10.14
C LYS A 194 25.18 -4.84 8.65
N ASN A 195 26.12 -4.05 8.14
CA ASN A 195 26.60 -4.13 6.74
C ASN A 195 25.46 -4.09 5.71
N LEU A 196 24.53 -3.12 5.86
CA LEU A 196 23.36 -2.96 4.97
C LEU A 196 23.78 -2.94 3.50
N GLU A 197 24.89 -2.27 3.17
CA GLU A 197 25.43 -2.22 1.81
C GLU A 197 25.64 -3.62 1.22
N SER A 198 26.19 -4.57 1.98
CA SER A 198 26.46 -5.91 1.48
C SER A 198 25.18 -6.68 1.11
N HIS A 199 24.08 -6.42 1.82
CA HIS A 199 22.78 -7.00 1.50
C HIS A 199 22.22 -6.39 0.22
N VAL A 200 22.25 -5.05 0.09
CA VAL A 200 21.72 -4.33 -1.09
C VAL A 200 22.51 -4.73 -2.36
N ARG A 201 23.85 -4.84 -2.28
CA ARG A 201 24.69 -5.20 -3.43
C ARG A 201 24.43 -6.61 -4.00
N GLN A 202 23.81 -7.49 -3.24
CA GLN A 202 23.50 -8.87 -3.68
C GLN A 202 22.09 -9.00 -4.26
N ALA A 203 21.26 -7.97 -4.09
CA ALA A 203 19.85 -8.04 -4.43
C ALA A 203 19.58 -7.95 -5.94
N ASP A 204 18.76 -8.84 -6.45
CA ASP A 204 18.16 -8.72 -7.78
C ASP A 204 16.98 -7.73 -7.77
N ILE A 205 16.29 -7.64 -6.61
CA ILE A 205 15.19 -6.72 -6.37
C ILE A 205 15.43 -6.01 -5.03
N VAL A 206 15.45 -4.70 -5.03
CA VAL A 206 15.58 -3.88 -3.81
C VAL A 206 14.28 -3.12 -3.58
N VAL A 207 13.66 -3.30 -2.42
CA VAL A 207 12.49 -2.50 -2.00
C VAL A 207 12.92 -1.65 -0.80
N VAL A 208 12.79 -0.33 -0.91
CA VAL A 208 13.21 0.60 0.14
C VAL A 208 12.02 1.33 0.72
N ALA A 209 11.81 1.19 2.04
CA ALA A 209 10.67 1.74 2.77
C ALA A 209 11.08 2.16 4.20
N VAL A 210 11.93 3.18 4.30
CA VAL A 210 12.48 3.68 5.58
C VAL A 210 12.04 5.11 5.92
N GLY A 211 11.50 5.86 4.94
CA GLY A 211 11.05 7.24 5.11
C GLY A 211 12.21 8.20 5.38
N LYS A 212 13.35 8.00 4.72
CA LYS A 212 14.54 8.87 4.84
C LYS A 212 15.07 9.21 3.45
N PRO A 213 15.19 10.51 3.10
CA PRO A 213 15.62 10.92 1.78
C PRO A 213 17.02 10.41 1.43
N ASN A 214 17.16 9.82 0.23
CA ASN A 214 18.43 9.31 -0.31
C ASN A 214 19.18 8.36 0.64
N PHE A 215 18.45 7.55 1.41
CA PHE A 215 19.03 6.64 2.41
C PHE A 215 19.88 5.53 1.77
N ILE A 216 19.50 5.06 0.59
CA ILE A 216 20.26 4.06 -0.17
C ILE A 216 21.04 4.76 -1.28
N PRO A 217 22.39 4.80 -1.19
CA PRO A 217 23.24 5.31 -2.27
C PRO A 217 23.06 4.47 -3.55
N GLY A 218 22.93 5.15 -4.70
CA GLY A 218 22.77 4.47 -5.97
C GLY A 218 23.92 3.51 -6.33
N GLN A 219 25.14 3.78 -5.85
CA GLN A 219 26.32 2.92 -6.05
C GLN A 219 26.21 1.56 -5.36
N TRP A 220 25.28 1.39 -4.42
CA TRP A 220 25.03 0.09 -3.77
C TRP A 220 24.15 -0.82 -4.63
N ILE A 221 23.44 -0.28 -5.61
CA ILE A 221 22.56 -1.04 -6.48
C ILE A 221 23.41 -1.97 -7.36
N LYS A 222 23.06 -3.25 -7.36
CA LYS A 222 23.63 -4.25 -8.27
C LYS A 222 23.28 -3.89 -9.72
N ASP A 223 24.22 -4.04 -10.63
CA ASP A 223 23.95 -3.79 -12.06
C ASP A 223 22.83 -4.71 -12.56
N GLY A 224 21.83 -4.11 -13.19
CA GLY A 224 20.64 -4.81 -13.68
C GLY A 224 19.56 -5.11 -12.65
N ALA A 225 19.73 -4.69 -11.37
CA ALA A 225 18.69 -4.90 -10.34
C ALA A 225 17.42 -4.07 -10.61
N VAL A 226 16.31 -4.53 -10.05
CA VAL A 226 15.04 -3.80 -10.00
C VAL A 226 14.99 -3.00 -8.69
N VAL A 227 14.69 -1.71 -8.76
CA VAL A 227 14.63 -0.82 -7.59
C VAL A 227 13.22 -0.30 -7.39
N ILE A 228 12.64 -0.62 -6.25
CA ILE A 228 11.31 -0.16 -5.83
C ILE A 228 11.48 0.79 -4.65
N ASP A 229 11.32 2.07 -4.89
CA ASP A 229 11.38 3.10 -3.88
C ASP A 229 9.98 3.44 -3.38
N VAL A 230 9.70 3.10 -2.12
CA VAL A 230 8.41 3.35 -1.44
C VAL A 230 8.42 4.70 -0.72
N GLY A 231 9.61 5.26 -0.49
CA GLY A 231 9.77 6.50 0.25
C GLY A 231 9.07 7.68 -0.41
N ILE A 232 8.42 8.52 0.38
CA ILE A 232 7.89 9.81 -0.05
C ILE A 232 8.31 10.84 0.99
N ASN A 233 9.36 11.56 0.69
CA ASN A 233 9.94 12.56 1.58
C ASN A 233 9.75 13.95 0.97
N ARG A 234 9.15 14.87 1.73
CA ARG A 234 8.99 16.27 1.33
C ARG A 234 10.17 17.07 1.88
N LEU A 235 10.97 17.61 0.98
CA LEU A 235 12.07 18.53 1.33
C LEU A 235 11.51 19.91 1.72
N GLU A 236 12.33 20.74 2.37
CA GLU A 236 12.00 22.14 2.69
C GLU A 236 11.62 22.96 1.44
N SER A 237 12.19 22.63 0.29
CA SER A 237 11.84 23.22 -1.01
C SER A 237 10.45 22.84 -1.52
N GLY A 238 9.73 21.92 -0.84
CA GLY A 238 8.46 21.35 -1.29
C GLY A 238 8.61 20.18 -2.27
N LYS A 239 9.83 19.92 -2.79
CA LYS A 239 10.08 18.80 -3.70
C LYS A 239 9.89 17.46 -2.99
N LEU A 240 9.23 16.50 -3.66
CA LEU A 240 9.13 15.12 -3.19
C LEU A 240 10.29 14.29 -3.75
N ILE A 241 10.93 13.52 -2.88
CA ILE A 241 11.97 12.55 -3.25
C ILE A 241 11.78 11.25 -2.50
N GLY A 242 12.38 10.18 -3.02
CA GLY A 242 12.35 8.85 -2.41
C GLY A 242 13.44 8.61 -1.36
N ASP A 243 13.51 7.36 -0.93
CA ASP A 243 14.53 6.84 -0.01
C ASP A 243 15.82 6.41 -0.75
N VAL A 244 15.78 6.33 -2.07
CA VAL A 244 16.92 5.93 -2.91
C VAL A 244 17.51 7.15 -3.61
N ASP A 245 18.82 7.21 -3.72
CA ASP A 245 19.52 8.14 -4.62
C ASP A 245 19.20 7.76 -6.07
N TYR A 246 18.10 8.31 -6.56
CA TYR A 246 17.49 7.96 -7.84
C TYR A 246 18.45 8.20 -9.01
N GLU A 247 19.15 9.33 -9.04
CA GLU A 247 19.98 9.70 -10.19
C GLU A 247 21.16 8.74 -10.40
N ASN A 248 21.79 8.28 -9.32
CA ASN A 248 22.85 7.28 -9.41
C ASN A 248 22.32 5.86 -9.55
N ALA A 249 21.17 5.54 -8.93
CA ALA A 249 20.57 4.22 -9.00
C ALA A 249 20.08 3.89 -10.42
N LYS A 250 19.51 4.85 -11.15
CA LYS A 250 19.00 4.64 -12.52
C LYS A 250 20.07 4.27 -13.54
N GLU A 251 21.33 4.63 -13.29
CA GLU A 251 22.44 4.28 -14.18
C GLU A 251 22.85 2.80 -14.05
N ARG A 252 22.42 2.14 -12.97
CA ARG A 252 22.78 0.76 -12.63
C ARG A 252 21.60 -0.21 -12.75
N ALA A 253 20.43 0.22 -12.33
CA ALA A 253 19.21 -0.59 -12.32
C ALA A 253 18.74 -0.93 -13.76
N SER A 254 18.01 -2.04 -13.90
CA SER A 254 17.23 -2.35 -15.12
C SER A 254 15.87 -1.65 -15.08
N PHE A 255 15.23 -1.61 -13.90
CA PHE A 255 13.95 -0.95 -13.67
C PHE A 255 14.02 -0.16 -12.35
N ILE A 256 13.35 0.99 -12.32
CA ILE A 256 13.27 1.83 -11.12
C ILE A 256 11.92 2.55 -11.03
N THR A 257 11.35 2.65 -9.82
CA THR A 257 10.17 3.48 -9.59
C THR A 257 10.58 4.95 -9.37
N PRO A 258 9.97 5.92 -10.05
CA PRO A 258 10.17 7.34 -9.75
C PRO A 258 9.42 7.75 -8.48
N VAL A 259 9.89 8.82 -7.82
CA VAL A 259 9.18 9.48 -6.73
C VAL A 259 9.07 10.98 -7.05
N PRO A 260 7.83 11.51 -7.20
CA PRO A 260 6.52 10.83 -7.16
C PRO A 260 6.20 10.03 -8.44
N GLY A 261 5.09 9.28 -8.41
CA GLY A 261 4.53 8.61 -9.59
C GLY A 261 4.84 7.11 -9.70
N GLY A 262 5.64 6.56 -8.76
CA GLY A 262 5.91 5.12 -8.67
C GLY A 262 4.90 4.39 -7.76
N VAL A 263 5.30 4.04 -6.55
CA VAL A 263 4.53 3.19 -5.62
C VAL A 263 3.28 3.90 -5.07
N GLY A 264 3.35 5.21 -4.76
CA GLY A 264 2.25 5.93 -4.10
C GLY A 264 0.88 5.78 -4.78
N PRO A 265 0.75 6.00 -6.10
CA PRO A 265 -0.52 5.81 -6.81
C PRO A 265 -1.08 4.40 -6.69
N MET A 266 -0.22 3.38 -6.61
CA MET A 266 -0.63 1.98 -6.51
C MET A 266 -1.22 1.62 -5.16
N THR A 267 -0.83 2.29 -4.07
CA THR A 267 -1.47 2.10 -2.77
C THR A 267 -2.97 2.43 -2.83
N VAL A 268 -3.32 3.52 -3.51
CA VAL A 268 -4.73 3.91 -3.72
C VAL A 268 -5.46 2.91 -4.63
N ALA A 269 -4.84 2.49 -5.74
CA ALA A 269 -5.44 1.51 -6.64
C ALA A 269 -5.68 0.16 -5.94
N SER A 270 -4.74 -0.29 -5.11
CA SER A 270 -4.89 -1.54 -4.34
C SER A 270 -5.99 -1.46 -3.29
N LEU A 271 -6.19 -0.29 -2.66
CA LEU A 271 -7.32 -0.05 -1.75
C LEU A 271 -8.66 -0.22 -2.48
N ILE A 272 -8.79 0.38 -3.65
CA ILE A 272 -9.98 0.25 -4.50
C ILE A 272 -10.21 -1.22 -4.90
N GLU A 273 -9.16 -1.93 -5.33
CA GLU A 273 -9.28 -3.36 -5.63
C GLU A 273 -9.67 -4.22 -4.41
N ASN A 274 -9.09 -3.96 -3.23
CA ASN A 274 -9.43 -4.69 -2.01
C ASN A 274 -10.89 -4.45 -1.62
N THR A 275 -11.38 -3.21 -1.73
CA THR A 275 -12.78 -2.88 -1.45
C THR A 275 -13.74 -3.60 -2.41
N MET A 276 -13.40 -3.60 -3.71
CA MET A 276 -14.17 -4.37 -4.71
C MET A 276 -14.18 -5.86 -4.40
N LEU A 277 -13.02 -6.42 -4.05
CA LEU A 277 -12.85 -7.82 -3.68
C LEU A 277 -13.70 -8.17 -2.44
N ALA A 278 -13.67 -7.32 -1.41
CA ALA A 278 -14.46 -7.50 -0.19
C ALA A 278 -15.96 -7.53 -0.51
N CYS A 279 -16.43 -6.59 -1.32
CA CYS A 279 -17.81 -6.54 -1.77
C CYS A 279 -18.24 -7.80 -2.55
N GLU A 280 -17.40 -8.29 -3.46
CA GLU A 280 -17.74 -9.46 -4.29
C GLU A 280 -17.66 -10.79 -3.56
N GLN A 281 -16.69 -10.98 -2.67
CA GLN A 281 -16.43 -12.27 -2.06
C GLN A 281 -17.09 -12.48 -0.70
N PHE A 282 -17.22 -11.41 0.09
CA PHE A 282 -17.68 -11.53 1.47
C PHE A 282 -19.08 -10.95 1.69
N HIS A 283 -19.50 -9.98 0.88
CA HIS A 283 -20.77 -9.26 1.09
C HIS A 283 -21.77 -9.41 -0.07
N THR A 284 -21.62 -10.46 -0.87
CA THR A 284 -22.44 -10.69 -2.10
C THR A 284 -23.91 -10.99 -1.84
N LYS A 285 -24.31 -11.24 -0.61
CA LYS A 285 -25.66 -11.74 -0.29
C LYS A 285 -26.69 -10.67 0.04
N LYS A 286 -26.37 -9.40 -0.20
CA LYS A 286 -27.33 -8.32 0.13
C LYS A 286 -27.46 -7.31 -1.00
#